data_a18a914736873440ddb7a9f9e3ab5c4c
#
_entry.id   a18a914736873440ddb7a9f9e3ab5c4c
#
_cell.length_a   1.000
_cell.length_b   1.000
_cell.length_c   1.000
_cell.angle_alpha   90.00
_cell.angle_beta   90.00
_cell.angle_gamma   90.00
#
_symmetry.space_group_name_H-M   'P 1'
#
loop_
_entity.id
_entity.type
_entity.pdbx_description
1 polymer ?
#
loop_
_entity_poly.entity_id
_entity_poly.type
_entity_poly.pdbx_seq_one_letter_code
_entity_poly.pdbx_strand_id
1 'polypeptide(L)'
;MPTAHINDIDLYFERAGSGPRLLFISGTGGDLRVQPNVFASPLAKAFDMVAYDQRGLGRTEKPDRPYSMAEYADDAAGLLDHLGWNDALVVGVSFGGMVAQELVLRHPACVSRLVLACTSPGGAGGASFPFHEISHLQGEARARHMIPISDTRRDAAWA
;
A
#
# COMPACT_ATOMS: atom_id res chain seq x y z
N MET A 1 18.96 2.12 10.88
CA MET A 1 17.73 1.51 10.33
C MET A 1 17.36 2.35 9.12
N PRO A 2 16.84 1.78 8.04
CA PRO A 2 16.59 2.53 6.83
C PRO A 2 15.35 3.43 7.00
N THR A 3 15.59 4.65 7.41
CA THR A 3 14.61 5.72 7.51
C THR A 3 15.13 6.89 6.70
N ALA A 4 14.27 7.49 5.89
CA ALA A 4 14.57 8.66 5.10
C ALA A 4 13.59 9.78 5.43
N HIS A 5 14.07 11.02 5.48
CA HIS A 5 13.20 12.19 5.56
C HIS A 5 12.65 12.47 4.16
N ILE A 6 11.36 12.21 3.98
CA ILE A 6 10.65 12.32 2.71
C ILE A 6 9.50 13.31 2.90
N ASN A 7 9.49 14.37 2.11
CA ASN A 7 8.53 15.45 2.25
C ASN A 7 8.53 16.02 3.69
N ASP A 8 7.47 15.76 4.44
CA ASP A 8 7.26 16.26 5.80
C ASP A 8 7.32 15.17 6.88
N ILE A 9 7.80 13.95 6.54
CA ILE A 9 7.80 12.80 7.45
C ILE A 9 9.12 12.01 7.42
N ASP A 10 9.40 11.34 8.52
CA ASP A 10 10.41 10.29 8.60
C ASP A 10 9.78 8.95 8.18
N LEU A 11 10.10 8.53 6.96
CA LEU A 11 9.54 7.35 6.31
C LEU A 11 10.46 6.14 6.50
N TYR A 12 9.93 5.07 7.06
CA TYR A 12 10.62 3.80 7.21
C TYR A 12 10.43 2.92 5.97
N PHE A 13 11.52 2.38 5.46
CA PHE A 13 11.51 1.44 4.34
C PHE A 13 12.50 0.29 4.53
N GLU A 14 12.30 -0.79 3.81
CA GLU A 14 13.25 -1.90 3.70
C GLU A 14 13.52 -2.18 2.22
N ARG A 15 14.73 -2.67 1.92
CA ARG A 15 15.15 -3.06 0.57
C ARG A 15 15.85 -4.40 0.63
N ALA A 16 15.51 -5.29 -0.30
CA ALA A 16 16.14 -6.60 -0.41
C ALA A 16 16.10 -7.09 -1.86
N GLY A 17 16.98 -8.05 -2.14
CA GLY A 17 17.08 -8.68 -3.43
C GLY A 17 18.04 -7.98 -4.40
N SER A 18 17.98 -8.39 -5.65
CA SER A 18 18.76 -7.83 -6.75
C SER A 18 18.02 -8.04 -8.06
N GLY A 19 18.29 -7.21 -9.06
CA GLY A 19 17.63 -7.27 -10.36
C GLY A 19 16.90 -5.98 -10.73
N PRO A 20 15.81 -6.05 -11.51
CA PRO A 20 15.01 -4.88 -11.84
C PRO A 20 14.43 -4.22 -10.58
N ARG A 21 14.37 -2.89 -10.57
CA ARG A 21 13.87 -2.09 -9.45
C ARG A 21 12.37 -2.25 -9.29
N LEU A 22 11.90 -2.58 -8.08
CA LEU A 22 10.50 -2.78 -7.78
C LEU A 22 10.10 -2.06 -6.50
N LEU A 23 9.14 -1.14 -6.60
CA LEU A 23 8.44 -0.56 -5.47
C LEU A 23 7.19 -1.38 -5.15
N PHE A 24 7.08 -1.88 -3.94
CA PHE A 24 5.87 -2.55 -3.44
C PHE A 24 5.11 -1.63 -2.48
N ILE A 25 3.85 -1.35 -2.80
CA ILE A 25 2.96 -0.53 -1.97
C ILE A 25 1.89 -1.43 -1.36
N SER A 26 1.96 -1.61 -0.05
CA SER A 26 1.09 -2.51 0.71
C SER A 26 -0.34 -1.97 0.83
N GLY A 27 -1.29 -2.86 1.13
CA GLY A 27 -2.68 -2.51 1.40
C GLY A 27 -2.89 -1.82 2.76
N THR A 28 -4.16 -1.63 3.11
CA THR A 28 -4.58 -1.02 4.38
C THR A 28 -3.95 -1.73 5.58
N GLY A 29 -3.35 -0.94 6.48
CA GLY A 29 -2.71 -1.47 7.69
C GLY A 29 -1.40 -2.21 7.45
N GLY A 30 -0.80 -2.07 6.27
CA GLY A 30 0.50 -2.66 5.96
C GLY A 30 1.57 -2.18 6.95
N ASP A 31 2.32 -3.15 7.51
CA ASP A 31 3.34 -2.90 8.52
C ASP A 31 4.46 -3.92 8.33
N LEU A 32 5.66 -3.48 8.02
CA LEU A 32 6.79 -4.36 7.74
C LEU A 32 7.28 -5.14 8.97
N ARG A 33 6.82 -4.78 10.17
CA ARG A 33 7.07 -5.57 11.40
C ARG A 33 6.29 -6.88 11.44
N VAL A 34 5.15 -6.93 10.76
CA VAL A 34 4.30 -8.13 10.74
C VAL A 34 4.89 -9.16 9.79
N GLN A 35 5.10 -10.39 10.30
CA GLN A 35 5.70 -11.47 9.53
C GLN A 35 4.68 -12.61 9.27
N PRO A 36 4.76 -13.29 8.10
CA PRO A 36 5.64 -12.98 6.97
C PRO A 36 5.20 -11.71 6.23
N ASN A 37 6.14 -10.84 5.92
CA ASN A 37 5.89 -9.66 5.09
C ASN A 37 6.25 -9.92 3.60
N VAL A 38 6.18 -8.89 2.76
CA VAL A 38 6.41 -9.02 1.32
C VAL A 38 7.82 -9.54 0.98
N PHE A 39 8.82 -9.33 1.84
CA PHE A 39 10.19 -9.81 1.62
C PHE A 39 10.31 -11.34 1.75
N ALA A 40 9.34 -12.02 2.35
CA ALA A 40 9.25 -13.48 2.34
C ALA A 40 8.71 -14.04 1.01
N SER A 41 8.22 -13.18 0.11
CA SER A 41 7.66 -13.57 -1.18
C SER A 41 8.74 -13.85 -2.23
N PRO A 42 8.39 -14.54 -3.34
CA PRO A 42 9.31 -14.72 -4.47
C PRO A 42 9.79 -13.42 -5.12
N LEU A 43 9.07 -12.30 -4.94
CA LEU A 43 9.46 -11.00 -5.48
C LEU A 43 10.83 -10.55 -4.99
N ALA A 44 11.13 -10.72 -3.70
CA ALA A 44 12.43 -10.35 -3.13
C ALA A 44 13.62 -11.19 -3.67
N LYS A 45 13.33 -12.31 -4.37
CA LYS A 45 14.37 -13.12 -5.01
C LYS A 45 14.61 -12.70 -6.48
N ALA A 46 13.61 -12.09 -7.11
CA ALA A 46 13.63 -11.77 -8.53
C ALA A 46 13.90 -10.26 -8.82
N PHE A 47 13.72 -9.41 -7.83
CA PHE A 47 13.79 -7.96 -7.97
C PHE A 47 14.68 -7.33 -6.89
N ASP A 48 15.28 -6.19 -7.22
CA ASP A 48 15.78 -5.23 -6.25
C ASP A 48 14.55 -4.49 -5.70
N MET A 49 13.97 -5.04 -4.64
CA MET A 49 12.66 -4.64 -4.14
C MET A 49 12.78 -3.71 -2.95
N VAL A 50 12.03 -2.62 -2.98
CA VAL A 50 11.78 -1.74 -1.84
C VAL A 50 10.30 -1.82 -1.44
N ALA A 51 10.05 -1.85 -0.15
CA ALA A 51 8.73 -1.67 0.46
C ALA A 51 8.86 -0.74 1.66
N TYR A 52 7.79 -0.05 2.01
CA TYR A 52 7.81 0.94 3.08
C TYR A 52 6.53 0.90 3.92
N ASP A 53 6.64 1.34 5.15
CA ASP A 53 5.48 1.63 5.97
C ASP A 53 4.91 2.97 5.51
N GLN A 54 3.67 3.00 5.03
CA GLN A 54 3.04 4.23 4.56
C GLN A 54 2.85 5.22 5.72
N ARG A 55 2.73 6.53 5.41
CA ARG A 55 2.44 7.55 6.44
C ARG A 55 1.29 7.11 7.34
N GLY A 56 1.45 7.29 8.64
CA GLY A 56 0.47 6.86 9.63
C GLY A 56 0.57 5.39 10.04
N LEU A 57 1.44 4.58 9.42
CA LEU A 57 1.56 3.14 9.68
C LEU A 57 2.96 2.74 10.18
N GLY A 58 3.02 1.57 10.78
CA GLY A 58 4.25 0.86 11.15
C GLY A 58 5.24 1.73 11.93
N ARG A 59 6.46 1.86 11.39
CA ARG A 59 7.57 2.67 11.93
C ARG A 59 7.64 4.07 11.32
N THR A 60 6.89 4.34 10.25
CA THR A 60 6.80 5.67 9.66
C THR A 60 6.08 6.63 10.58
N GLU A 61 6.44 7.90 10.50
CA GLU A 61 5.84 8.97 11.29
C GLU A 61 4.32 9.07 11.08
N LYS A 62 3.62 9.54 12.12
CA LYS A 62 2.16 9.57 12.21
C LYS A 62 1.68 10.99 12.53
N PRO A 63 1.75 11.95 11.58
CA PRO A 63 1.21 13.28 11.79
C PRO A 63 -0.27 13.23 12.21
N ASP A 64 -0.62 13.98 13.24
CA ASP A 64 -1.99 14.02 13.78
C ASP A 64 -2.89 14.94 12.95
N ARG A 65 -3.18 14.50 11.72
CA ARG A 65 -4.06 15.17 10.76
C ARG A 65 -4.57 14.18 9.71
N PRO A 66 -5.64 14.50 8.98
CA PRO A 66 -6.06 13.74 7.82
C PRO A 66 -4.96 13.70 6.73
N TYR A 67 -4.87 12.59 6.01
CA TYR A 67 -3.96 12.42 4.88
C TYR A 67 -4.76 12.32 3.57
N SER A 68 -4.20 12.89 2.51
CA SER A 68 -4.75 12.81 1.16
C SER A 68 -4.07 11.70 0.34
N MET A 69 -4.74 11.20 -0.70
CA MET A 69 -4.13 10.25 -1.64
C MET A 69 -2.92 10.85 -2.36
N ALA A 70 -2.95 12.16 -2.61
CA ALA A 70 -1.82 12.89 -3.18
C ALA A 70 -0.57 12.80 -2.29
N GLU A 71 -0.70 12.96 -0.97
CA GLU A 71 0.44 12.84 -0.04
C GLU A 71 1.01 11.42 -0.01
N TYR A 72 0.16 10.39 -0.03
CA TYR A 72 0.65 9.00 -0.13
C TYR A 72 1.44 8.75 -1.42
N ALA A 73 0.98 9.33 -2.54
CA ALA A 73 1.67 9.22 -3.82
C ALA A 73 2.98 10.01 -3.84
N ASP A 74 2.97 11.23 -3.29
CA ASP A 74 4.16 12.09 -3.19
C ASP A 74 5.24 11.46 -2.27
N ASP A 75 4.85 10.74 -1.21
CA ASP A 75 5.78 9.97 -0.39
C ASP A 75 6.43 8.81 -1.16
N ALA A 76 5.63 8.08 -1.94
CA ALA A 76 6.14 7.01 -2.78
C ALA A 76 7.13 7.54 -3.84
N ALA A 77 6.80 8.67 -4.47
CA ALA A 77 7.69 9.34 -5.42
C ALA A 77 8.97 9.85 -4.75
N GLY A 78 8.84 10.48 -3.58
CA GLY A 78 9.98 10.96 -2.80
C GLY A 78 10.91 9.84 -2.35
N LEU A 79 10.36 8.67 -1.99
CA LEU A 79 11.17 7.48 -1.70
C LEU A 79 11.94 7.00 -2.92
N LEU A 80 11.31 6.95 -4.10
CA LEU A 80 11.98 6.57 -5.35
C LEU A 80 13.10 7.57 -5.69
N ASP A 81 12.86 8.87 -5.54
CA ASP A 81 13.86 9.92 -5.75
C ASP A 81 15.04 9.78 -4.77
N HIS A 82 14.76 9.56 -3.47
CA HIS A 82 15.78 9.30 -2.44
C HIS A 82 16.68 8.11 -2.80
N LEU A 83 16.12 7.09 -3.44
CA LEU A 83 16.86 5.91 -3.90
C LEU A 83 17.56 6.10 -5.25
N GLY A 84 17.34 7.22 -5.95
CA GLY A 84 17.81 7.47 -7.31
C GLY A 84 17.13 6.56 -8.34
N TRP A 85 15.86 6.23 -8.15
CA TRP A 85 15.09 5.32 -9.00
C TRP A 85 14.10 6.10 -9.88
N ASN A 86 14.40 6.22 -11.15
CA ASN A 86 13.62 7.03 -12.12
C ASN A 86 12.68 6.19 -13.00
N ASP A 87 12.70 4.84 -12.87
CA ASP A 87 12.03 3.92 -13.78
C ASP A 87 11.61 2.61 -13.07
N ALA A 88 11.07 2.70 -11.88
CA ALA A 88 10.71 1.52 -11.09
C ALA A 88 9.49 0.78 -11.66
N LEU A 89 9.50 -0.56 -11.54
CA LEU A 89 8.27 -1.34 -11.56
C LEU A 89 7.49 -1.04 -10.28
N VAL A 90 6.18 -0.87 -10.36
CA VAL A 90 5.34 -0.60 -9.18
C VAL A 90 4.29 -1.69 -9.03
N VAL A 91 4.20 -2.26 -7.85
CA VAL A 91 3.13 -3.20 -7.47
C VAL A 91 2.35 -2.58 -6.33
N GLY A 92 1.07 -2.29 -6.55
CA GLY A 92 0.16 -1.78 -5.53
C GLY A 92 -0.95 -2.76 -5.21
N VAL A 93 -1.15 -3.08 -3.93
CA VAL A 93 -2.15 -4.03 -3.47
C VAL A 93 -3.23 -3.30 -2.68
N SER A 94 -4.51 -3.51 -3.02
CA SER A 94 -5.66 -2.94 -2.30
C SER A 94 -5.52 -1.41 -2.19
N PHE A 95 -5.48 -0.83 -0.98
CA PHE A 95 -5.23 0.60 -0.76
C PHE A 95 -3.91 1.06 -1.43
N GLY A 96 -2.86 0.25 -1.37
CA GLY A 96 -1.60 0.53 -2.08
C GLY A 96 -1.75 0.59 -3.60
N GLY A 97 -2.75 -0.08 -4.16
CA GLY A 97 -3.12 0.05 -5.57
C GLY A 97 -3.79 1.39 -5.89
N MET A 98 -4.55 1.96 -4.95
CA MET A 98 -5.08 3.33 -5.11
C MET A 98 -3.94 4.35 -5.07
N VAL A 99 -3.00 4.19 -4.13
CA VAL A 99 -1.78 5.02 -4.06
C VAL A 99 -0.97 4.91 -5.35
N ALA A 100 -0.79 3.70 -5.88
CA ALA A 100 -0.03 3.47 -7.12
C ALA A 100 -0.69 4.12 -8.35
N GLN A 101 -2.02 4.16 -8.41
CA GLN A 101 -2.75 4.89 -9.45
C GLN A 101 -2.50 6.41 -9.35
N GLU A 102 -2.60 6.97 -8.15
CA GLU A 102 -2.31 8.38 -7.93
C GLU A 102 -0.83 8.71 -8.22
N LEU A 103 0.10 7.81 -7.85
CA LEU A 103 1.51 7.94 -8.15
C LEU A 103 1.76 8.05 -9.67
N VAL A 104 1.19 7.16 -10.49
CA VAL A 104 1.42 7.20 -11.93
C VAL A 104 0.79 8.41 -12.61
N LEU A 105 -0.32 8.92 -12.06
CA LEU A 105 -0.96 10.14 -12.58
C LEU A 105 -0.14 11.40 -12.26
N ARG A 106 0.43 11.49 -11.09
CA ARG A 106 1.18 12.67 -10.61
C ARG A 106 2.66 12.64 -11.00
N HIS A 107 3.26 11.47 -10.98
CA HIS A 107 4.69 11.24 -11.18
C HIS A 107 4.97 10.16 -12.23
N PRO A 108 4.45 10.27 -13.47
CA PRO A 108 4.55 9.21 -14.48
C PRO A 108 6.00 8.84 -14.83
N ALA A 109 6.93 9.77 -14.68
CA ALA A 109 8.33 9.56 -15.05
C ALA A 109 9.07 8.53 -14.17
N CYS A 110 8.58 8.29 -12.94
CA CYS A 110 9.24 7.33 -12.04
C CYS A 110 8.67 5.90 -12.13
N VAL A 111 7.61 5.68 -12.94
CA VAL A 111 6.92 4.39 -13.08
C VAL A 111 7.10 3.83 -14.48
N SER A 112 7.85 2.74 -14.60
CA SER A 112 8.04 2.07 -15.90
C SER A 112 6.93 1.08 -16.23
N ARG A 113 6.41 0.37 -15.23
CA ARG A 113 5.29 -0.57 -15.35
C ARG A 113 4.51 -0.61 -14.05
N LEU A 114 3.21 -0.83 -14.15
CA LEU A 114 2.28 -0.85 -13.02
C LEU A 114 1.54 -2.19 -12.95
N VAL A 115 1.51 -2.78 -11.77
CA VAL A 115 0.64 -3.93 -11.44
C VAL A 115 -0.31 -3.50 -10.33
N LEU A 116 -1.59 -3.62 -10.58
CA LEU A 116 -2.66 -3.35 -9.64
C LEU A 116 -3.33 -4.66 -9.21
N ALA A 117 -3.28 -4.97 -7.93
CA ALA A 117 -3.83 -6.20 -7.37
C ALA A 117 -4.92 -5.89 -6.33
N CYS A 118 -6.09 -6.52 -6.48
CA CYS A 118 -7.20 -6.44 -5.52
C CYS A 118 -7.57 -4.99 -5.16
N THR A 119 -7.61 -4.08 -6.13
CA THR A 119 -7.81 -2.64 -5.94
C THR A 119 -8.91 -2.08 -6.81
N SER A 120 -9.28 -0.84 -6.56
CA SER A 120 -10.23 -0.07 -7.35
C SER A 120 -9.69 1.33 -7.62
N PRO A 121 -10.27 2.10 -8.56
CA PRO A 121 -9.89 3.50 -8.76
C PRO A 121 -10.33 4.42 -7.61
N GLY A 122 -11.20 3.95 -6.72
CA GLY A 122 -11.81 4.79 -5.69
C GLY A 122 -12.87 5.75 -6.24
N GLY A 123 -13.41 6.63 -5.38
CA GLY A 123 -14.38 7.64 -5.75
C GLY A 123 -15.71 7.10 -6.24
N ALA A 124 -16.51 7.93 -6.90
CA ALA A 124 -17.88 7.62 -7.32
C ALA A 124 -17.98 6.53 -8.42
N GLY A 125 -16.89 6.26 -9.14
CA GLY A 125 -16.84 5.27 -10.22
C GLY A 125 -16.33 3.90 -9.84
N GLY A 126 -15.83 3.71 -8.63
CA GLY A 126 -15.21 2.47 -8.19
C GLY A 126 -15.38 2.27 -6.69
N ALA A 127 -16.62 2.00 -6.26
CA ALA A 127 -16.91 1.81 -4.85
C ALA A 127 -16.10 0.65 -4.26
N SER A 128 -15.10 0.99 -3.47
CA SER A 128 -14.68 0.07 -2.40
C SER A 128 -15.83 -0.06 -1.43
N PHE A 129 -15.96 -1.25 -0.82
CA PHE A 129 -16.89 -1.40 0.30
C PHE A 129 -16.58 -0.32 1.37
N PRO A 130 -17.61 0.38 1.87
CA PRO A 130 -17.43 1.48 2.82
C PRO A 130 -17.05 0.96 4.22
N PHE A 131 -15.83 0.49 4.40
CA PHE A 131 -15.34 -0.09 5.66
C PHE A 131 -15.52 0.82 6.88
N HIS A 132 -15.63 2.12 6.67
CA HIS A 132 -15.91 3.07 7.74
C HIS A 132 -17.30 2.86 8.38
N GLU A 133 -18.28 2.37 7.61
CA GLU A 133 -19.64 2.09 8.12
C GLU A 133 -19.65 0.93 9.12
N ILE A 134 -18.69 0.01 9.01
CA ILE A 134 -18.56 -1.13 9.92
C ILE A 134 -17.39 -0.97 10.90
N SER A 135 -16.80 0.21 11.00
CA SER A 135 -15.65 0.47 11.88
C SER A 135 -16.00 0.31 13.36
N HIS A 136 -17.27 0.54 13.73
CA HIS A 136 -17.80 0.37 15.07
C HIS A 136 -17.99 -1.10 15.48
N LEU A 137 -18.00 -2.03 14.52
CA LEU A 137 -18.16 -3.46 14.77
C LEU A 137 -16.83 -4.09 15.19
N GLN A 138 -16.89 -5.03 16.12
CA GLN A 138 -15.73 -5.79 16.59
C GLN A 138 -16.03 -7.30 16.63
N GLY A 139 -14.98 -8.12 16.73
CA GLY A 139 -15.08 -9.57 16.89
C GLY A 139 -15.98 -10.24 15.84
N GLU A 140 -16.88 -11.11 16.32
CA GLU A 140 -17.77 -11.91 15.48
C GLU A 140 -18.73 -11.05 14.63
N ALA A 141 -19.26 -9.95 15.17
CA ALA A 141 -20.14 -9.06 14.43
C ALA A 141 -19.45 -8.46 13.20
N ARG A 142 -18.18 -8.05 13.33
CA ARG A 142 -17.37 -7.59 12.19
C ARG A 142 -17.08 -8.73 11.21
N ALA A 143 -16.72 -9.91 11.70
CA ALA A 143 -16.43 -11.07 10.87
C ALA A 143 -17.64 -11.45 9.99
N ARG A 144 -18.83 -11.51 10.56
CA ARG A 144 -20.08 -11.78 9.82
C ARG A 144 -20.33 -10.78 8.69
N HIS A 145 -20.09 -9.48 8.93
CA HIS A 145 -20.22 -8.44 7.90
C HIS A 145 -19.16 -8.56 6.79
N MET A 146 -17.99 -9.10 7.11
CA MET A 146 -16.89 -9.28 6.14
C MET A 146 -17.10 -10.48 5.21
N ILE A 147 -17.86 -11.49 5.59
CA ILE A 147 -18.04 -12.72 4.81
C ILE A 147 -18.57 -12.44 3.40
N PRO A 148 -19.72 -11.76 3.19
CA PRO A 148 -20.23 -11.51 1.83
C PRO A 148 -19.36 -10.54 1.03
N ILE A 149 -18.48 -9.78 1.69
CA ILE A 149 -17.49 -8.91 1.02
C ILE A 149 -16.30 -9.72 0.54
N SER A 150 -15.87 -10.71 1.33
CA SER A 150 -14.69 -11.53 1.05
C SER A 150 -14.99 -12.71 0.11
N ASP A 151 -16.20 -13.25 0.18
CA ASP A 151 -16.65 -14.34 -0.68
C ASP A 151 -18.14 -14.18 -1.00
N THR A 152 -18.44 -13.66 -2.18
CA THR A 152 -19.82 -13.41 -2.64
C THR A 152 -20.67 -14.67 -2.82
N ARG A 153 -20.09 -15.87 -2.73
CA ARG A 153 -20.82 -17.15 -2.73
C ARG A 153 -21.40 -17.49 -1.36
N ARG A 154 -21.07 -16.73 -0.34
CA ARG A 154 -21.45 -16.96 1.06
C ARG A 154 -22.20 -15.78 1.59
N ASP A 155 -23.23 -16.05 2.38
CA ASP A 155 -23.98 -15.04 3.11
C ASP A 155 -23.62 -15.06 4.63
N ALA A 156 -24.18 -14.10 5.35
CA ALA A 156 -23.95 -14.01 6.78
C ALA A 156 -24.49 -15.20 7.60
N ALA A 157 -25.36 -16.03 7.00
CA ALA A 157 -25.90 -17.22 7.67
C ALA A 157 -24.90 -18.39 7.63
N TRP A 158 -23.88 -18.31 6.77
CA TRP A 158 -22.82 -19.32 6.68
C TRP A 158 -21.82 -19.25 7.84
N ALA A 159 -21.68 -18.11 8.50
CA ALA A 159 -20.82 -17.91 9.66
C ALA A 159 -21.45 -18.43 10.92
#